data_089d4724470fd9cfbc0abeb1c2996414
#
_entry.id   089d4724470fd9cfbc0abeb1c2996414
#
_cell.length_a   1.000
_cell.length_b   1.000
_cell.length_c   1.000
_cell.angle_alpha   90.00
_cell.angle_beta   90.00
_cell.angle_gamma   90.00
#
_symmetry.space_group_name_H-M   'P 1'
#
loop_
_entity.id
_entity.type
_entity.pdbx_description
1 polymer ?
#
loop_
_entity_poly.entity_id
_entity_poly.type
_entity_poly.pdbx_seq_one_letter_code
_entity_poly.pdbx_strand_id
1 'polypeptide(L)'
;MAPSLGIQYSSEGGSGWLGEGWNLSVPSITLDTRWGVPRYDTSKETETYLMSGSMLSTMGDDGKMGVAHRGEKMNRKADRQFYTRQGGDFSRIIRKGNSPADYTWEVTDKQGIKYIYGGEGAVLKGTITDASGQSREVITEWKLKRVEETHGDYIEYVYETADEPVRGGLVAKAIYLKEVRAGNSGQAPHTVVVLEGSKQKRLKNNNARYGFLTSSNRLLEKLTVHFQGSTLRSYAFTYSEGAFNKDVLTGVKQLDEKGAEVSYQNFDYYDDVQAAKGYVPFKEKQETWNTHNDGLDAGFISPLKEVGGIFSDKPTALGGTTSLSYGGSFYAGAGVDDQSSSTSGTIGGSFNYSHDNSKGLLTFADLNGDGLPDKIYQDGGSVYYRPQICTDEKKITYGEPIKVIGISKFSASSSNTFSGGPAIKAGWQYIMATVATSTSRTTTKTSVYFSDLNGDGLVDIVA
;
A
#
# COMPACT_ATOMS: atom_id res chain seq x y z
N MET A 1 26.63 -17.60 24.84
CA MET A 1 25.80 -16.64 24.09
C MET A 1 24.56 -16.26 24.91
N ALA A 2 24.17 -14.96 24.99
CA ALA A 2 22.97 -14.54 25.70
C ALA A 2 21.92 -14.02 24.70
N PRO A 3 20.64 -14.40 24.83
CA PRO A 3 19.60 -13.89 23.95
C PRO A 3 19.37 -12.39 24.21
N SER A 4 19.29 -11.61 23.12
CA SER A 4 18.96 -10.18 23.18
C SER A 4 17.66 -9.98 22.43
N LEU A 5 16.62 -9.57 23.14
CA LEU A 5 15.34 -9.18 22.58
C LEU A 5 15.14 -7.69 22.82
N GLY A 6 14.94 -6.93 21.76
CA GLY A 6 14.71 -5.50 21.81
C GLY A 6 13.32 -5.15 21.29
N ILE A 7 12.66 -4.23 21.97
CA ILE A 7 11.45 -3.58 21.44
C ILE A 7 11.83 -2.23 20.83
N GLN A 8 11.27 -1.92 19.70
CA GLN A 8 11.55 -0.70 18.95
C GLN A 8 10.25 -0.01 18.56
N TYR A 9 10.27 1.33 18.60
CA TYR A 9 9.17 2.16 18.16
C TYR A 9 9.50 2.90 16.88
N SER A 10 8.56 2.89 15.95
CA SER A 10 8.54 3.72 14.76
C SER A 10 7.11 4.17 14.51
N SER A 11 6.88 5.47 14.34
CA SER A 11 5.55 6.00 14.02
C SER A 11 4.95 5.43 12.74
N GLU A 12 5.79 4.95 11.82
CA GLU A 12 5.42 4.34 10.56
C GLU A 12 5.36 2.80 10.63
N GLY A 13 5.66 2.22 11.78
CA GLY A 13 5.86 0.77 11.97
C GLY A 13 4.58 -0.09 11.86
N GLY A 14 3.40 0.54 11.73
CA GLY A 14 2.12 -0.16 11.67
C GLY A 14 1.80 -0.94 12.95
N SER A 15 0.81 -1.84 12.87
CA SER A 15 0.35 -2.61 14.03
C SER A 15 1.14 -3.92 14.22
N GLY A 16 2.19 -3.87 15.03
CA GLY A 16 3.01 -5.02 15.41
C GLY A 16 2.44 -5.83 16.58
N TRP A 17 3.19 -6.82 17.07
CA TRP A 17 2.78 -7.66 18.21
C TRP A 17 2.70 -6.89 19.54
N LEU A 18 3.32 -5.71 19.63
CA LEU A 18 3.28 -4.80 20.78
C LEU A 18 2.37 -3.59 20.55
N GLY A 19 1.42 -3.69 19.63
CA GLY A 19 0.51 -2.60 19.27
C GLY A 19 1.05 -1.71 18.16
N GLU A 20 0.47 -0.53 18.00
CA GLU A 20 0.80 0.39 16.92
C GLU A 20 2.20 0.99 17.07
N GLY A 21 2.99 0.92 16.02
CA GLY A 21 4.35 1.44 15.97
C GLY A 21 5.41 0.60 16.70
N TRP A 22 5.02 -0.30 17.59
CA TRP A 22 5.95 -1.11 18.37
C TRP A 22 6.16 -2.49 17.77
N ASN A 23 7.41 -2.90 17.70
CA ASN A 23 7.79 -4.21 17.20
C ASN A 23 8.84 -4.87 18.09
N LEU A 24 8.76 -6.21 18.19
CA LEU A 24 9.79 -7.04 18.74
C LEU A 24 10.66 -7.55 17.58
N SER A 25 11.90 -7.05 17.49
CA SER A 25 12.78 -7.36 16.38
C SER A 25 13.32 -8.80 16.50
N VAL A 26 12.79 -9.69 15.67
CA VAL A 26 13.38 -11.01 15.41
C VAL A 26 13.66 -11.12 13.93
N PRO A 27 14.89 -11.43 13.51
CA PRO A 27 15.22 -11.54 12.10
C PRO A 27 14.35 -12.57 11.39
N SER A 28 13.96 -12.27 10.15
CA SER A 28 13.22 -13.20 9.29
C SER A 28 13.60 -13.02 7.83
N ILE A 29 13.32 -14.04 7.03
CA ILE A 29 13.34 -13.97 5.57
C ILE A 29 11.90 -14.07 5.10
N THR A 30 11.49 -13.17 4.20
CA THR A 30 10.11 -13.07 3.71
C THR A 30 10.08 -12.96 2.19
N LEU A 31 8.94 -13.26 1.59
CA LEU A 31 8.70 -12.96 0.18
C LEU A 31 8.33 -11.50 -0.01
N ASP A 32 8.89 -10.89 -1.04
CA ASP A 32 8.53 -9.54 -1.47
C ASP A 32 7.21 -9.56 -2.24
N THR A 33 6.22 -8.87 -1.73
CA THR A 33 4.88 -8.77 -2.32
C THR A 33 4.58 -7.41 -2.97
N ARG A 34 5.57 -6.51 -3.09
CA ARG A 34 5.39 -5.19 -3.71
C ARG A 34 4.91 -5.29 -5.17
N TRP A 35 5.28 -6.37 -5.84
CA TRP A 35 4.93 -6.63 -7.23
C TRP A 35 3.68 -7.52 -7.41
N GLY A 36 2.92 -7.72 -6.35
CA GLY A 36 1.71 -8.55 -6.30
C GLY A 36 1.95 -9.94 -5.72
N VAL A 37 0.92 -10.78 -5.78
CA VAL A 37 0.96 -12.14 -5.23
C VAL A 37 2.07 -12.96 -5.90
N PRO A 38 2.95 -13.64 -5.12
CA PRO A 38 3.98 -14.52 -5.65
C PRO A 38 3.38 -15.65 -6.50
N ARG A 39 4.09 -16.06 -7.55
CA ARG A 39 3.59 -17.11 -8.46
C ARG A 39 3.84 -18.52 -7.96
N TYR A 40 4.88 -18.71 -7.14
CA TYR A 40 5.30 -20.02 -6.62
C TYR A 40 5.48 -21.07 -7.71
N ASP A 41 6.05 -20.68 -8.84
CA ASP A 41 6.33 -21.60 -9.94
C ASP A 41 7.26 -22.72 -9.46
N THR A 42 6.97 -23.95 -9.83
CA THR A 42 7.73 -25.11 -9.36
C THR A 42 9.04 -25.32 -10.13
N SER A 43 9.16 -24.77 -11.33
CA SER A 43 10.32 -24.93 -12.23
C SER A 43 11.19 -23.69 -12.33
N LYS A 44 10.61 -22.50 -12.12
CA LYS A 44 11.27 -21.21 -12.30
C LYS A 44 11.36 -20.43 -10.99
N GLU A 45 12.44 -19.69 -10.82
CA GLU A 45 12.55 -18.71 -9.73
C GLU A 45 11.72 -17.50 -10.09
N THR A 46 10.61 -17.32 -9.40
CA THR A 46 9.67 -16.21 -9.64
C THR A 46 9.49 -15.32 -8.42
N GLU A 47 10.02 -15.71 -7.27
CA GLU A 47 9.93 -15.01 -6.01
C GLU A 47 11.18 -14.18 -5.74
N THR A 48 10.98 -12.97 -5.23
CA THR A 48 12.00 -12.13 -4.61
C THR A 48 11.98 -12.32 -3.11
N TYR A 49 13.15 -12.45 -2.48
CA TYR A 49 13.28 -12.64 -1.05
C TYR A 49 13.85 -11.40 -0.37
N LEU A 50 13.34 -11.12 0.82
CA LEU A 50 13.82 -10.05 1.70
C LEU A 50 14.39 -10.67 2.98
N MET A 51 15.60 -10.31 3.37
CA MET A 51 16.19 -10.66 4.66
C MET A 51 16.20 -9.40 5.53
N SER A 52 15.41 -9.41 6.60
CA SER A 52 15.20 -8.23 7.47
C SER A 52 14.89 -6.94 6.69
N GLY A 53 14.04 -7.04 5.65
CA GLY A 53 13.65 -5.94 4.77
C GLY A 53 14.60 -5.66 3.59
N SER A 54 15.84 -6.17 3.62
CA SER A 54 16.80 -6.00 2.53
C SER A 54 16.61 -7.05 1.44
N MET A 55 16.57 -6.60 0.18
CA MET A 55 16.37 -7.48 -0.98
C MET A 55 17.59 -8.37 -1.21
N LEU A 56 17.33 -9.65 -1.47
CA LEU A 56 18.34 -10.64 -1.85
C LEU A 56 18.43 -10.79 -3.37
N SER A 57 19.64 -10.87 -3.88
CA SER A 57 19.96 -11.18 -5.27
C SER A 57 20.70 -12.50 -5.38
N THR A 58 20.64 -13.12 -6.56
CA THR A 58 21.31 -14.40 -6.84
C THR A 58 21.92 -14.39 -8.24
N MET A 59 22.86 -15.30 -8.49
CA MET A 59 23.42 -15.53 -9.83
C MET A 59 22.37 -16.20 -10.72
N GLY A 60 22.05 -15.57 -11.85
CA GLY A 60 21.18 -16.12 -12.87
C GLY A 60 21.83 -17.25 -13.66
N ASP A 61 21.06 -17.94 -14.50
CA ASP A 61 21.57 -18.99 -15.39
C ASP A 61 22.46 -18.40 -16.52
N ASP A 62 22.35 -17.10 -16.76
CA ASP A 62 23.19 -16.32 -17.67
C ASP A 62 24.52 -15.84 -17.04
N GLY A 63 24.79 -16.22 -15.80
CA GLY A 63 25.99 -15.83 -15.05
C GLY A 63 25.97 -14.37 -14.54
N LYS A 64 24.85 -13.66 -14.63
CA LYS A 64 24.71 -12.30 -14.13
C LYS A 64 23.99 -12.29 -12.78
N MET A 65 24.41 -11.37 -11.92
CA MET A 65 23.69 -11.10 -10.68
C MET A 65 22.34 -10.45 -10.99
N GLY A 66 21.29 -10.94 -10.36
CA GLY A 66 19.95 -10.42 -10.55
C GLY A 66 18.99 -10.81 -9.44
N VAL A 67 17.81 -10.26 -9.50
CA VAL A 67 16.68 -10.60 -8.64
C VAL A 67 15.67 -11.35 -9.48
N ALA A 68 15.23 -12.48 -8.99
CA ALA A 68 14.09 -13.18 -9.58
C ALA A 68 12.85 -12.32 -9.33
N HIS A 69 12.34 -11.71 -10.38
CA HIS A 69 11.18 -10.86 -10.28
C HIS A 69 10.15 -11.29 -11.31
N ARG A 70 9.22 -12.18 -10.92
CA ARG A 70 8.13 -12.66 -11.77
C ARG A 70 8.57 -13.10 -13.19
N GLY A 71 9.87 -13.08 -13.44
CA GLY A 71 10.45 -13.51 -14.71
C GLY A 71 10.62 -15.03 -14.75
N GLU A 72 10.62 -15.59 -15.92
CA GLU A 72 10.81 -17.04 -16.14
C GLU A 72 12.24 -17.34 -16.61
N LYS A 73 13.17 -16.42 -16.32
CA LYS A 73 14.55 -16.47 -16.83
C LYS A 73 15.47 -17.39 -16.04
N MET A 74 15.17 -17.62 -14.75
CA MET A 74 16.02 -18.44 -13.88
C MET A 74 15.33 -19.78 -13.59
N ASN A 75 16.04 -20.89 -13.82
CA ASN A 75 15.56 -22.20 -13.41
C ASN A 75 15.68 -22.37 -11.89
N ARG A 76 14.71 -23.04 -11.28
CA ARG A 76 14.76 -23.35 -9.86
C ARG A 76 15.85 -24.37 -9.58
N LYS A 77 16.64 -24.13 -8.54
CA LYS A 77 17.70 -25.03 -8.10
C LYS A 77 17.45 -25.41 -6.64
N ALA A 78 17.84 -26.63 -6.26
CA ALA A 78 17.66 -27.14 -4.91
C ALA A 78 18.39 -26.25 -3.90
N ASP A 79 19.70 -26.13 -4.02
CA ASP A 79 20.51 -25.22 -3.20
C ASP A 79 20.92 -24.02 -4.04
N ARG A 80 20.67 -22.83 -3.52
CA ARG A 80 21.00 -21.60 -4.22
C ARG A 80 21.63 -20.59 -3.27
N GLN A 81 22.74 -19.99 -3.70
CA GLN A 81 23.40 -18.92 -2.97
C GLN A 81 22.77 -17.58 -3.33
N PHE A 82 22.54 -16.77 -2.30
CA PHE A 82 22.05 -15.41 -2.38
C PHE A 82 23.03 -14.41 -1.79
N TYR A 83 22.84 -13.16 -2.10
CA TYR A 83 23.66 -12.05 -1.66
C TYR A 83 22.75 -10.88 -1.31
N THR A 84 23.11 -10.08 -0.32
CA THR A 84 22.43 -8.81 -0.05
C THR A 84 22.66 -7.86 -1.22
N ARG A 85 21.61 -7.21 -1.70
CA ARG A 85 21.72 -6.25 -2.82
C ARG A 85 22.57 -5.04 -2.46
N GLN A 86 22.49 -4.58 -1.21
CA GLN A 86 23.38 -3.57 -0.66
C GLN A 86 24.60 -4.30 -0.08
N GLY A 87 25.76 -4.13 -0.74
CA GLY A 87 26.98 -4.84 -0.38
C GLY A 87 27.57 -4.40 0.97
N GLY A 88 28.51 -5.22 1.51
CA GLY A 88 29.31 -4.92 2.69
C GLY A 88 29.16 -5.91 3.85
N ASP A 89 28.15 -6.75 3.83
CA ASP A 89 27.87 -7.72 4.90
C ASP A 89 28.78 -8.96 4.81
N PHE A 90 29.22 -9.35 3.63
CA PHE A 90 30.05 -10.54 3.35
C PHE A 90 29.50 -11.85 3.92
N SER A 91 28.23 -11.93 4.22
CA SER A 91 27.58 -13.13 4.71
C SER A 91 27.36 -14.12 3.58
N ARG A 92 27.56 -15.41 3.87
CA ARG A 92 27.22 -16.50 2.96
C ARG A 92 25.76 -16.91 3.21
N ILE A 93 24.88 -16.62 2.27
CA ILE A 93 23.44 -16.89 2.36
C ILE A 93 23.08 -18.02 1.41
N ILE A 94 22.60 -19.14 1.92
CA ILE A 94 22.21 -20.31 1.13
C ILE A 94 20.76 -20.66 1.44
N ARG A 95 19.94 -20.70 0.40
CA ARG A 95 18.63 -21.35 0.45
C ARG A 95 18.81 -22.83 0.12
N LYS A 96 18.26 -23.70 0.96
CA LYS A 96 18.25 -25.16 0.81
C LYS A 96 16.84 -25.65 0.59
N GLY A 97 16.69 -26.80 -0.07
CA GLY A 97 15.39 -27.41 -0.36
C GLY A 97 15.04 -27.41 -1.83
N ASN A 98 14.01 -28.16 -2.20
CA ASN A 98 13.69 -28.46 -3.60
C ASN A 98 12.51 -27.65 -4.16
N SER A 99 11.69 -27.05 -3.30
CA SER A 99 10.45 -26.42 -3.72
C SER A 99 10.05 -25.25 -2.80
N PRO A 100 9.13 -24.39 -3.24
CA PRO A 100 8.55 -23.34 -2.37
C PRO A 100 7.88 -23.85 -1.09
N ALA A 101 7.65 -25.15 -0.97
CA ALA A 101 7.01 -25.77 0.20
C ALA A 101 8.01 -26.26 1.27
N ASP A 102 9.29 -26.37 0.93
CA ASP A 102 10.30 -27.01 1.82
C ASP A 102 11.57 -26.19 2.06
N TYR A 103 11.64 -24.96 1.54
CA TYR A 103 12.85 -24.15 1.70
C TYR A 103 13.20 -23.84 3.15
N THR A 104 14.50 -23.90 3.41
CA THR A 104 15.17 -23.39 4.61
C THR A 104 16.35 -22.52 4.20
N TRP A 105 16.89 -21.75 5.14
CA TRP A 105 18.00 -20.85 4.86
C TRP A 105 19.09 -21.00 5.92
N GLU A 106 20.33 -20.96 5.44
CA GLU A 106 21.53 -20.90 6.28
C GLU A 106 22.32 -19.63 5.91
N VAL A 107 22.55 -18.81 6.89
CA VAL A 107 23.37 -17.61 6.76
C VAL A 107 24.57 -17.77 7.66
N THR A 108 25.78 -17.62 7.11
CA THR A 108 27.02 -17.63 7.89
C THR A 108 27.67 -16.26 7.75
N ASP A 109 27.89 -15.58 8.87
CA ASP A 109 28.56 -14.29 8.86
C ASP A 109 30.10 -14.42 8.78
N LYS A 110 30.79 -13.29 8.74
CA LYS A 110 32.25 -13.24 8.65
C LYS A 110 32.98 -13.76 9.91
N GLN A 111 32.30 -13.88 11.04
CA GLN A 111 32.83 -14.48 12.28
C GLN A 111 32.60 -15.99 12.31
N GLY A 112 31.90 -16.56 11.35
CA GLY A 112 31.55 -17.97 11.30
C GLY A 112 30.31 -18.34 12.10
N ILE A 113 29.57 -17.35 12.61
CA ILE A 113 28.28 -17.56 13.28
C ILE A 113 27.25 -17.98 12.26
N LYS A 114 26.51 -19.04 12.54
CA LYS A 114 25.45 -19.57 11.67
C LYS A 114 24.08 -19.13 12.15
N TYR A 115 23.29 -18.65 11.25
CA TYR A 115 21.87 -18.29 11.44
C TYR A 115 21.03 -19.23 10.57
N ILE A 116 20.14 -19.98 11.17
CA ILE A 116 19.27 -20.96 10.51
C ILE A 116 17.85 -20.39 10.53
N TYR A 117 17.26 -20.24 9.34
CA TYR A 117 15.89 -19.75 9.20
C TYR A 117 14.98 -20.83 8.62
N GLY A 118 13.76 -20.92 9.15
CA GLY A 118 12.77 -21.87 8.70
C GLY A 118 12.95 -23.27 9.28
N GLY A 119 12.35 -24.25 8.61
CA GLY A 119 12.23 -25.61 9.11
C GLY A 119 11.00 -25.77 10.03
N GLU A 120 10.88 -26.93 10.65
CA GLU A 120 9.73 -27.28 11.47
C GLU A 120 9.43 -26.22 12.55
N GLY A 121 8.19 -25.75 12.62
CA GLY A 121 7.72 -24.76 13.58
C GLY A 121 8.15 -23.33 13.32
N ALA A 122 9.13 -23.06 12.45
CA ALA A 122 9.69 -21.72 12.24
C ALA A 122 9.36 -21.14 10.84
N VAL A 123 8.25 -21.54 10.25
CA VAL A 123 7.78 -21.06 8.94
C VAL A 123 6.31 -20.65 8.99
N LEU A 124 5.99 -19.55 8.30
CA LEU A 124 4.62 -19.22 7.97
C LEU A 124 4.29 -19.84 6.62
N LYS A 125 3.39 -20.81 6.62
CA LYS A 125 2.97 -21.52 5.43
C LYS A 125 1.46 -21.51 5.27
N GLY A 126 1.01 -21.61 4.03
CA GLY A 126 -0.40 -21.68 3.69
C GLY A 126 -0.64 -22.41 2.39
N THR A 127 -1.89 -22.57 2.06
CA THR A 127 -2.32 -23.24 0.83
C THR A 127 -2.75 -22.20 -0.19
N ILE A 128 -2.21 -22.31 -1.39
CA ILE A 128 -2.66 -21.53 -2.56
C ILE A 128 -3.33 -22.47 -3.56
N THR A 129 -4.29 -21.94 -4.30
CA THR A 129 -4.95 -22.67 -5.40
C THR A 129 -4.67 -21.93 -6.70
N ASP A 130 -4.13 -22.61 -7.68
CA ASP A 130 -3.84 -22.03 -8.99
C ASP A 130 -5.08 -21.96 -9.90
N ALA A 131 -4.91 -21.36 -11.08
CA ALA A 131 -6.01 -21.18 -12.03
C ALA A 131 -6.60 -22.52 -12.56
N SER A 132 -5.88 -23.62 -12.42
CA SER A 132 -6.36 -24.97 -12.78
C SER A 132 -7.16 -25.65 -11.64
N GLY A 133 -7.25 -24.99 -10.47
CA GLY A 133 -7.89 -25.55 -9.27
C GLY A 133 -6.97 -26.45 -8.44
N GLN A 134 -5.69 -26.57 -8.78
CA GLN A 134 -4.74 -27.37 -8.01
C GLN A 134 -4.24 -26.60 -6.78
N SER A 135 -4.41 -27.22 -5.61
CA SER A 135 -3.95 -26.65 -4.34
C SER A 135 -2.58 -27.18 -3.97
N ARG A 136 -1.72 -26.31 -3.41
CA ARG A 136 -0.40 -26.67 -2.91
C ARG A 136 0.00 -25.83 -1.70
N GLU A 137 0.80 -26.40 -0.80
CA GLU A 137 1.43 -25.65 0.29
C GLU A 137 2.59 -24.82 -0.24
N VAL A 138 2.76 -23.62 0.36
CA VAL A 138 3.89 -22.73 0.10
C VAL A 138 4.32 -22.05 1.40
N ILE A 139 5.61 -21.76 1.50
CA ILE A 139 6.18 -21.01 2.62
C ILE A 139 6.39 -19.56 2.16
N THR A 140 6.00 -18.62 3.00
CA THR A 140 6.08 -17.19 2.70
C THR A 140 6.99 -16.42 3.63
N GLU A 141 7.23 -16.97 4.82
CA GLU A 141 8.10 -16.38 5.82
C GLU A 141 8.89 -17.46 6.55
N TRP A 142 10.20 -17.25 6.67
CA TRP A 142 11.13 -18.11 7.39
C TRP A 142 11.63 -17.32 8.59
N LYS A 143 11.21 -17.71 9.79
CA LYS A 143 11.67 -17.12 11.05
C LYS A 143 13.05 -17.64 11.40
N LEU A 144 13.84 -16.80 12.09
CA LEU A 144 15.10 -17.24 12.67
C LEU A 144 14.82 -18.35 13.69
N LYS A 145 15.31 -19.55 13.41
CA LYS A 145 15.12 -20.73 14.27
C LYS A 145 16.28 -20.93 15.24
N ARG A 146 17.51 -20.69 14.75
CA ARG A 146 18.69 -20.97 15.55
C ARG A 146 19.87 -20.10 15.14
N VAL A 147 20.64 -19.69 16.14
CA VAL A 147 21.95 -19.05 15.98
C VAL A 147 22.96 -19.95 16.66
N GLU A 148 24.07 -20.27 16.00
CA GLU A 148 25.14 -21.14 16.50
C GLU A 148 26.49 -20.46 16.35
N GLU A 149 27.23 -20.38 17.44
CA GLU A 149 28.64 -19.99 17.43
C GLU A 149 29.58 -21.16 17.13
N THR A 150 30.78 -20.84 16.70
CA THR A 150 31.81 -21.84 16.33
C THR A 150 32.23 -22.74 17.50
N HIS A 151 32.01 -22.29 18.73
CA HIS A 151 32.37 -23.03 19.96
C HIS A 151 31.21 -23.84 20.56
N GLY A 152 30.06 -23.87 19.87
CA GLY A 152 28.91 -24.68 20.24
C GLY A 152 27.86 -23.99 21.11
N ASP A 153 28.02 -22.71 21.41
CA ASP A 153 26.98 -21.94 22.04
C ASP A 153 25.85 -21.68 21.04
N TYR A 154 24.61 -21.72 21.52
CA TYR A 154 23.45 -21.51 20.65
C TYR A 154 22.37 -20.66 21.29
N ILE A 155 21.55 -20.02 20.43
CA ILE A 155 20.24 -19.48 20.75
C ILE A 155 19.22 -20.15 19.82
N GLU A 156 18.18 -20.72 20.39
CA GLU A 156 17.06 -21.33 19.66
C GLU A 156 15.78 -20.54 19.87
N TYR A 157 15.05 -20.30 18.78
CA TYR A 157 13.77 -19.60 18.77
C TYR A 157 12.65 -20.60 18.48
N VAL A 158 11.70 -20.71 19.38
CA VAL A 158 10.56 -21.62 19.28
C VAL A 158 9.30 -20.81 18.99
N TYR A 159 8.56 -21.21 17.97
CA TYR A 159 7.36 -20.51 17.54
C TYR A 159 6.12 -21.37 17.72
N GLU A 160 4.98 -20.71 17.85
CA GLU A 160 3.65 -21.28 17.77
C GLU A 160 3.00 -20.82 16.46
N THR A 161 2.52 -21.77 15.66
CA THR A 161 1.64 -21.47 14.51
C THR A 161 0.20 -21.58 14.94
N ALA A 162 -0.64 -20.69 14.46
CA ALA A 162 -2.05 -20.63 14.81
C ALA A 162 -2.93 -20.43 13.57
N ASP A 163 -4.09 -21.03 13.61
CA ASP A 163 -5.20 -20.80 12.68
C ASP A 163 -6.17 -19.82 13.33
N GLU A 164 -6.25 -18.60 12.84
CA GLU A 164 -7.07 -17.55 13.42
C GLU A 164 -8.35 -17.33 12.61
N PRO A 165 -9.52 -17.38 13.24
CA PRO A 165 -10.79 -17.18 12.55
C PRO A 165 -10.93 -15.72 12.11
N VAL A 166 -11.38 -15.55 10.85
CA VAL A 166 -11.68 -14.26 10.23
C VAL A 166 -13.18 -14.20 9.90
N ARG A 167 -13.71 -12.98 9.76
CA ARG A 167 -15.10 -12.76 9.39
C ARG A 167 -15.47 -13.52 8.10
N GLY A 168 -16.64 -14.13 8.04
CA GLY A 168 -17.10 -14.89 6.89
C GLY A 168 -16.65 -16.35 6.86
N GLY A 169 -16.19 -16.90 7.99
CA GLY A 169 -15.77 -18.33 8.07
C GLY A 169 -14.41 -18.61 7.49
N LEU A 170 -13.65 -17.57 7.12
CA LEU A 170 -12.29 -17.69 6.63
C LEU A 170 -11.31 -17.92 7.79
N VAL A 171 -10.17 -18.53 7.48
CA VAL A 171 -9.09 -18.80 8.44
C VAL A 171 -7.81 -18.16 7.95
N ALA A 172 -7.15 -17.40 8.81
CA ALA A 172 -5.85 -16.80 8.55
C ALA A 172 -4.75 -17.56 9.29
N LYS A 173 -3.61 -17.75 8.64
CA LYS A 173 -2.41 -18.36 9.23
C LYS A 173 -1.63 -17.30 10.02
N ALA A 174 -1.16 -17.66 11.21
CA ALA A 174 -0.35 -16.81 12.07
C ALA A 174 0.86 -17.58 12.63
N ILE A 175 1.91 -16.85 12.96
CA ILE A 175 3.10 -17.39 13.64
C ILE A 175 3.55 -16.40 14.70
N TYR A 176 3.74 -16.88 15.94
CA TYR A 176 4.13 -16.09 17.11
C TYR A 176 5.36 -16.69 17.77
N LEU A 177 6.30 -15.87 18.21
CA LEU A 177 7.44 -16.34 19.01
C LEU A 177 6.95 -16.75 20.39
N LYS A 178 7.24 -17.97 20.79
CA LYS A 178 6.81 -18.54 22.09
C LYS A 178 7.93 -18.56 23.11
N GLU A 179 9.11 -19.02 22.71
CA GLU A 179 10.25 -19.13 23.60
C GLU A 179 11.56 -18.78 22.89
N VAL A 180 12.52 -18.27 23.64
CA VAL A 180 13.92 -18.16 23.21
C VAL A 180 14.79 -18.88 24.24
N ARG A 181 15.56 -19.85 23.79
CA ARG A 181 16.39 -20.71 24.59
C ARG A 181 17.86 -20.49 24.28
N ALA A 182 18.70 -20.32 25.28
CA ALA A 182 20.16 -20.25 25.09
C ALA A 182 20.89 -21.28 25.93
N GLY A 183 21.93 -21.88 25.36
CA GLY A 183 22.69 -22.92 25.98
C GLY A 183 23.94 -23.31 25.20
N ASN A 184 24.56 -24.38 25.61
CA ASN A 184 25.71 -25.00 24.97
C ASN A 184 25.29 -26.31 24.30
N SER A 185 25.91 -26.64 23.18
CA SER A 185 25.59 -27.86 22.43
C SER A 185 25.68 -29.12 23.33
N GLY A 186 24.66 -29.97 23.26
CA GLY A 186 24.56 -31.19 24.05
C GLY A 186 24.11 -30.98 25.49
N GLN A 187 23.80 -29.76 25.91
CA GLN A 187 23.33 -29.46 27.26
C GLN A 187 21.91 -28.85 27.22
N ALA A 188 21.18 -28.95 28.34
CA ALA A 188 19.93 -28.26 28.50
C ALA A 188 20.15 -26.73 28.46
N PRO A 189 19.20 -25.96 27.96
CA PRO A 189 19.34 -24.49 27.91
C PRO A 189 19.44 -23.92 29.33
N HIS A 190 20.44 -23.07 29.55
CA HIS A 190 20.63 -22.39 30.84
C HIS A 190 19.73 -21.16 30.98
N THR A 191 19.33 -20.52 29.86
CA THR A 191 18.46 -19.38 29.85
C THR A 191 17.25 -19.67 28.93
N VAL A 192 16.04 -19.40 29.43
CA VAL A 192 14.80 -19.53 28.67
C VAL A 192 14.00 -18.27 28.87
N VAL A 193 13.62 -17.65 27.76
CA VAL A 193 12.71 -16.50 27.73
C VAL A 193 11.38 -17.00 27.19
N VAL A 194 10.31 -16.88 27.99
CA VAL A 194 8.96 -17.27 27.60
C VAL A 194 8.14 -16.02 27.28
N LEU A 195 7.45 -16.05 26.13
CA LEU A 195 6.61 -14.96 25.67
C LEU A 195 5.15 -15.41 25.69
N GLU A 196 4.30 -14.64 26.36
CA GLU A 196 2.89 -14.93 26.56
C GLU A 196 2.05 -13.80 25.93
N GLY A 197 1.13 -14.15 25.04
CA GLY A 197 0.27 -13.17 24.37
C GLY A 197 -0.94 -13.86 23.77
N SER A 198 -2.07 -13.76 24.45
CA SER A 198 -3.35 -14.31 24.02
C SER A 198 -4.37 -13.21 23.70
N LYS A 199 -4.18 -12.00 24.24
CA LYS A 199 -5.08 -10.88 24.08
C LYS A 199 -5.21 -10.49 22.61
N GLN A 200 -6.45 -10.48 22.14
CA GLN A 200 -6.76 -10.11 20.78
C GLN A 200 -6.70 -8.60 20.58
N LYS A 201 -6.13 -8.14 19.48
CA LYS A 201 -6.18 -6.74 19.06
C LYS A 201 -7.61 -6.29 18.80
N ARG A 202 -7.90 -5.02 19.10
CA ARG A 202 -9.17 -4.37 18.74
C ARG A 202 -9.33 -4.29 17.24
N LEU A 203 -8.33 -3.74 16.55
CA LEU A 203 -8.28 -3.69 15.09
C LEU A 203 -7.53 -4.93 14.55
N LYS A 204 -8.27 -5.80 13.86
CA LYS A 204 -7.71 -7.01 13.26
C LYS A 204 -6.82 -6.67 12.06
N ASN A 205 -5.62 -7.21 12.05
CA ASN A 205 -4.66 -7.06 10.97
C ASN A 205 -4.58 -8.36 10.16
N ASN A 206 -5.31 -8.42 9.05
CA ASN A 206 -5.33 -9.55 8.15
C ASN A 206 -4.75 -9.14 6.79
N ASN A 207 -3.99 -10.04 6.18
CA ASN A 207 -3.28 -9.76 4.93
C ASN A 207 -3.38 -10.98 3.99
N ALA A 208 -3.70 -10.75 2.72
CA ALA A 208 -3.79 -11.79 1.69
C ALA A 208 -2.72 -11.67 0.59
N ARG A 209 -1.69 -10.83 0.78
CA ARG A 209 -0.67 -10.55 -0.24
C ARG A 209 0.14 -11.77 -0.67
N TYR A 210 0.12 -12.84 0.11
CA TYR A 210 0.81 -14.10 -0.18
C TYR A 210 -0.05 -15.10 -0.98
N GLY A 211 -1.29 -14.76 -1.33
CA GLY A 211 -2.23 -15.66 -1.99
C GLY A 211 -3.09 -16.48 -1.03
N PHE A 212 -2.88 -16.34 0.28
CA PHE A 212 -3.71 -16.88 1.35
C PHE A 212 -3.76 -15.87 2.51
N LEU A 213 -4.72 -16.04 3.42
CA LEU A 213 -4.87 -15.12 4.54
C LEU A 213 -3.82 -15.38 5.62
N THR A 214 -3.17 -14.30 6.03
CA THR A 214 -2.29 -14.27 7.20
C THR A 214 -2.81 -13.27 8.22
N SER A 215 -2.50 -13.46 9.48
CA SER A 215 -2.91 -12.56 10.55
C SER A 215 -1.79 -12.27 11.55
N SER A 216 -1.93 -11.12 12.26
CA SER A 216 -1.13 -10.76 13.42
C SER A 216 -2.05 -10.07 14.43
N ASN A 217 -2.97 -10.84 15.01
CA ASN A 217 -4.09 -10.32 15.79
C ASN A 217 -3.94 -10.42 17.31
N ARG A 218 -2.81 -10.96 17.81
CA ARG A 218 -2.53 -11.05 19.24
C ARG A 218 -1.60 -9.95 19.70
N LEU A 219 -1.74 -9.55 20.96
CA LEU A 219 -0.82 -8.66 21.68
C LEU A 219 0.06 -9.48 22.61
N LEU A 220 1.33 -9.11 22.74
CA LEU A 220 2.24 -9.66 23.74
C LEU A 220 1.87 -9.08 25.10
N GLU A 221 1.57 -9.93 26.09
CA GLU A 221 1.13 -9.49 27.42
C GLU A 221 2.25 -9.56 28.45
N LYS A 222 3.10 -10.60 28.33
CA LYS A 222 4.19 -10.83 29.28
C LYS A 222 5.38 -11.49 28.63
N LEU A 223 6.57 -11.19 29.15
CA LEU A 223 7.82 -11.84 28.85
C LEU A 223 8.47 -12.26 30.18
N THR A 224 8.82 -13.53 30.33
CA THR A 224 9.46 -14.04 31.55
C THR A 224 10.82 -14.63 31.23
N VAL A 225 11.85 -14.23 31.96
CA VAL A 225 13.21 -14.72 31.82
C VAL A 225 13.50 -15.73 32.95
N HIS A 226 13.84 -16.93 32.56
CA HIS A 226 14.30 -17.99 33.47
C HIS A 226 15.81 -18.25 33.29
N PHE A 227 16.49 -18.44 34.37
CA PHE A 227 17.89 -18.87 34.39
C PHE A 227 18.01 -20.11 35.24
N GLN A 228 18.58 -21.18 34.69
CA GLN A 228 18.71 -22.51 35.33
C GLN A 228 17.40 -22.99 35.98
N GLY A 229 16.27 -22.79 35.28
CA GLY A 229 14.94 -23.20 35.70
C GLY A 229 14.23 -22.25 36.68
N SER A 230 14.92 -21.29 37.26
CA SER A 230 14.32 -20.30 38.18
C SER A 230 13.94 -19.00 37.45
N THR A 231 12.83 -18.39 37.83
CA THR A 231 12.46 -17.06 37.31
C THR A 231 13.47 -16.01 37.78
N LEU A 232 14.05 -15.28 36.87
CA LEU A 232 14.96 -14.19 37.15
C LEU A 232 14.23 -12.84 37.20
N ARG A 233 13.38 -12.59 36.23
CA ARG A 233 12.58 -11.37 36.10
C ARG A 233 11.51 -11.55 35.04
N SER A 234 10.51 -10.69 35.05
CA SER A 234 9.52 -10.63 33.97
C SER A 234 9.17 -9.21 33.58
N TYR A 235 8.55 -9.06 32.41
CA TYR A 235 8.09 -7.79 31.86
C TYR A 235 6.62 -7.95 31.50
N ALA A 236 5.77 -7.05 32.01
CA ALA A 236 4.34 -7.00 31.71
C ALA A 236 4.05 -5.78 30.86
N PHE A 237 3.28 -5.98 29.78
CA PHE A 237 2.94 -4.94 28.81
C PHE A 237 1.50 -4.50 29.00
N THR A 238 1.26 -3.19 29.05
CA THR A 238 -0.06 -2.61 29.20
C THR A 238 -0.45 -1.82 27.95
N TYR A 239 -1.73 -1.91 27.57
CA TYR A 239 -2.24 -1.33 26.33
C TYR A 239 -3.51 -0.53 26.59
N SER A 240 -3.64 0.58 25.88
CA SER A 240 -4.88 1.35 25.79
C SER A 240 -5.40 1.41 24.36
N GLU A 241 -6.61 1.92 24.22
CA GLU A 241 -7.17 2.25 22.93
C GLU A 241 -6.65 3.60 22.46
N GLY A 242 -6.05 3.63 21.29
CA GLY A 242 -5.66 4.84 20.56
C GLY A 242 -6.64 5.16 19.44
N ALA A 243 -6.31 6.14 18.62
CA ALA A 243 -7.11 6.53 17.47
C ALA A 243 -7.43 5.36 16.55
N PHE A 244 -8.62 5.39 15.94
CA PHE A 244 -9.11 4.38 14.98
C PHE A 244 -9.16 2.95 15.53
N ASN A 245 -9.47 2.77 16.82
CA ASN A 245 -9.51 1.48 17.52
C ASN A 245 -8.19 0.70 17.49
N LYS A 246 -7.06 1.39 17.36
CA LYS A 246 -5.75 0.77 17.41
C LYS A 246 -5.34 0.53 18.87
N ASP A 247 -4.57 -0.54 19.09
CA ASP A 247 -3.96 -0.79 20.39
C ASP A 247 -2.61 -0.09 20.46
N VAL A 248 -2.40 0.74 21.47
CA VAL A 248 -1.13 1.43 21.74
C VAL A 248 -0.53 0.92 23.06
N LEU A 249 0.77 0.67 23.06
CA LEU A 249 1.52 0.24 24.26
C LEU A 249 1.68 1.43 25.20
N THR A 250 1.06 1.40 26.37
CA THR A 250 1.13 2.51 27.32
C THR A 250 2.12 2.30 28.44
N GLY A 251 2.58 1.08 28.65
CA GLY A 251 3.57 0.86 29.69
C GLY A 251 4.25 -0.51 29.65
N VAL A 252 5.44 -0.55 30.19
CA VAL A 252 6.22 -1.75 30.45
C VAL A 252 6.62 -1.78 31.92
N LYS A 253 6.17 -2.79 32.64
CA LYS A 253 6.55 -3.05 34.03
C LYS A 253 7.61 -4.11 34.08
N GLN A 254 8.74 -3.86 34.71
CA GLN A 254 9.69 -4.89 35.07
C GLN A 254 9.37 -5.40 36.48
N LEU A 255 9.27 -6.71 36.61
CA LEU A 255 8.98 -7.41 37.85
C LEU A 255 10.20 -8.28 38.24
N ASP A 256 10.46 -8.41 39.52
CA ASP A 256 11.47 -9.32 40.07
C ASP A 256 11.02 -10.79 40.01
N GLU A 257 11.82 -11.66 40.62
CA GLU A 257 11.57 -13.12 40.72
C GLU A 257 10.31 -13.48 41.51
N LYS A 258 9.83 -12.57 42.38
CA LYS A 258 8.63 -12.73 43.20
C LYS A 258 7.41 -12.03 42.62
N GLY A 259 7.57 -11.32 41.49
CA GLY A 259 6.52 -10.57 40.83
C GLY A 259 6.32 -9.17 41.41
N ALA A 260 7.21 -8.66 42.26
CA ALA A 260 7.18 -7.28 42.72
C ALA A 260 7.71 -6.33 41.64
N GLU A 261 7.10 -5.15 41.49
CA GLU A 261 7.48 -4.14 40.52
C GLU A 261 8.84 -3.53 40.90
N VAL A 262 9.79 -3.60 39.98
CA VAL A 262 11.13 -3.03 40.11
C VAL A 262 11.22 -1.68 39.39
N SER A 263 10.63 -1.62 38.22
CA SER A 263 10.59 -0.39 37.41
C SER A 263 9.36 -0.37 36.51
N TYR A 264 8.93 0.85 36.17
CA TYR A 264 7.85 1.07 35.23
C TYR A 264 8.22 2.17 34.24
N GLN A 265 8.01 1.89 32.97
CA GLN A 265 8.18 2.85 31.90
C GLN A 265 6.81 3.14 31.25
N ASN A 266 6.41 4.41 31.27
CA ASN A 266 5.18 4.88 30.67
C ASN A 266 5.43 5.47 29.29
N PHE A 267 4.46 5.32 28.37
CA PHE A 267 4.48 5.89 27.02
C PHE A 267 3.20 6.67 26.78
N ASP A 268 3.37 7.93 26.41
CA ASP A 268 2.28 8.83 26.03
C ASP A 268 2.39 9.12 24.53
N TYR A 269 1.22 9.23 23.87
CA TYR A 269 1.15 9.44 22.44
C TYR A 269 0.45 10.75 22.13
N TYR A 270 0.92 11.40 21.09
CA TYR A 270 0.17 12.48 20.48
C TYR A 270 -1.04 11.88 19.74
N ASP A 271 -2.24 12.18 20.18
CA ASP A 271 -3.48 11.70 19.60
C ASP A 271 -4.50 12.84 19.49
N ASP A 272 -4.26 13.73 18.53
CA ASP A 272 -5.15 14.88 18.26
C ASP A 272 -6.47 14.45 17.61
N VAL A 273 -6.58 13.20 17.17
CA VAL A 273 -7.78 12.65 16.50
C VAL A 273 -8.80 12.14 17.51
N GLN A 274 -8.35 11.67 18.67
CA GLN A 274 -9.21 11.15 19.73
C GLN A 274 -9.40 12.20 20.82
N ALA A 275 -10.58 12.83 20.85
CA ALA A 275 -10.97 13.69 21.97
C ALA A 275 -11.58 12.85 23.10
N ALA A 276 -11.70 13.43 24.33
CA ALA A 276 -12.29 12.77 25.50
C ALA A 276 -13.72 12.21 25.31
N LYS A 277 -14.40 12.55 24.22
CA LYS A 277 -15.78 12.17 23.88
C LYS A 277 -15.88 11.43 22.52
N GLY A 278 -14.78 11.01 21.94
CA GLY A 278 -14.77 10.33 20.64
C GLY A 278 -13.73 10.92 19.67
N TYR A 279 -13.80 10.52 18.41
CA TYR A 279 -12.90 10.96 17.37
C TYR A 279 -13.23 12.38 16.88
N VAL A 280 -12.24 13.25 16.83
CA VAL A 280 -12.33 14.56 16.17
C VAL A 280 -11.65 14.46 14.82
N PRO A 281 -12.39 14.13 13.74
CA PRO A 281 -11.79 13.81 12.44
C PRO A 281 -11.18 15.04 11.75
N PHE A 282 -11.62 16.26 12.11
CA PHE A 282 -11.18 17.52 11.49
C PHE A 282 -11.09 18.62 12.52
N LYS A 283 -10.26 19.63 12.25
CA LYS A 283 -10.23 20.87 13.04
C LYS A 283 -11.60 21.57 12.98
N GLU A 284 -12.05 22.11 14.10
CA GLU A 284 -13.31 22.86 14.17
C GLU A 284 -13.30 24.15 13.33
N LYS A 285 -12.13 24.72 13.10
CA LYS A 285 -11.97 25.94 12.31
C LYS A 285 -11.42 25.62 10.93
N GLN A 286 -12.09 26.16 9.93
CA GLN A 286 -11.63 26.16 8.56
C GLN A 286 -10.36 27.00 8.43
N GLU A 287 -9.31 26.44 7.82
CA GLU A 287 -8.10 27.18 7.47
C GLU A 287 -8.18 27.64 6.02
N THR A 288 -7.76 28.88 5.78
CA THR A 288 -7.66 29.42 4.43
C THR A 288 -6.21 29.40 3.99
N TRP A 289 -5.92 28.66 2.93
CA TRP A 289 -4.60 28.61 2.35
C TRP A 289 -4.48 29.66 1.23
N ASN A 290 -3.41 30.44 1.25
CA ASN A 290 -3.11 31.33 0.14
C ASN A 290 -2.37 30.55 -0.96
N THR A 291 -3.15 30.04 -1.91
CA THR A 291 -2.60 29.21 -3.00
C THR A 291 -2.25 30.02 -4.25
N HIS A 292 -2.34 31.33 -4.22
CA HIS A 292 -2.28 32.22 -5.39
C HIS A 292 -3.36 31.91 -6.46
N ASN A 293 -3.58 32.79 -7.40
CA ASN A 293 -4.65 32.69 -8.40
C ASN A 293 -4.20 32.06 -9.73
N ASP A 294 -3.12 31.29 -9.73
CA ASP A 294 -2.60 30.69 -10.96
C ASP A 294 -3.50 29.56 -11.50
N GLY A 295 -3.46 29.35 -12.78
CA GLY A 295 -4.01 28.17 -13.45
C GLY A 295 -5.51 28.17 -13.72
N LEU A 296 -6.24 29.23 -13.37
CA LEU A 296 -7.69 29.31 -13.59
C LEU A 296 -8.11 30.46 -14.53
N ASP A 297 -7.17 31.12 -15.16
CA ASP A 297 -7.49 32.05 -16.23
C ASP A 297 -7.87 31.27 -17.49
N ALA A 298 -9.13 30.86 -17.53
CA ALA A 298 -9.73 30.23 -18.69
C ALA A 298 -9.93 31.31 -19.78
N GLY A 299 -8.88 31.64 -20.48
CA GLY A 299 -8.92 32.56 -21.63
C GLY A 299 -9.89 32.19 -22.75
N PHE A 300 -10.76 31.22 -22.50
CA PHE A 300 -11.75 30.69 -23.44
C PHE A 300 -13.19 31.19 -23.22
N ILE A 301 -13.50 31.87 -22.10
CA ILE A 301 -14.90 32.28 -21.82
C ILE A 301 -15.08 33.80 -22.03
N SER A 302 -14.32 34.38 -22.95
CA SER A 302 -14.44 35.80 -23.28
C SER A 302 -15.84 36.25 -23.77
N PRO A 303 -16.62 35.49 -24.54
CA PRO A 303 -17.98 35.92 -24.92
C PRO A 303 -19.04 35.69 -23.84
N LEU A 304 -18.78 34.89 -22.80
CA LEU A 304 -19.76 34.60 -21.73
C LEU A 304 -19.55 35.43 -20.46
N LYS A 305 -18.47 36.21 -20.36
CA LYS A 305 -18.24 37.16 -19.26
C LYS A 305 -19.33 38.24 -19.15
N GLU A 306 -20.03 38.51 -20.22
CA GLU A 306 -21.09 39.53 -20.25
C GLU A 306 -22.49 39.02 -19.88
N VAL A 307 -22.65 37.69 -19.73
CA VAL A 307 -23.92 37.09 -19.30
C VAL A 307 -23.87 36.86 -17.79
N GLY A 308 -23.92 37.97 -17.08
CA GLY A 308 -24.29 38.17 -15.68
C GLY A 308 -24.00 37.04 -14.66
N GLY A 309 -22.92 37.16 -13.86
CA GLY A 309 -22.96 36.85 -12.44
C GLY A 309 -22.86 35.38 -12.00
N ILE A 310 -22.65 34.42 -12.88
CA ILE A 310 -22.65 32.99 -12.51
C ILE A 310 -21.24 32.41 -12.26
N PHE A 311 -20.18 33.11 -12.65
CA PHE A 311 -18.82 32.64 -12.52
C PHE A 311 -18.04 33.48 -11.49
N SER A 312 -17.56 32.85 -10.44
CA SER A 312 -16.68 33.50 -9.48
C SER A 312 -15.29 33.68 -10.08
N ASP A 313 -14.78 34.89 -10.10
CA ASP A 313 -13.40 35.21 -10.49
C ASP A 313 -12.33 34.72 -9.48
N LYS A 314 -12.76 34.10 -8.39
CA LYS A 314 -11.85 33.60 -7.36
C LYS A 314 -11.81 32.07 -7.39
N PRO A 315 -10.68 31.49 -7.79
CA PRO A 315 -10.53 30.04 -7.75
C PRO A 315 -10.45 29.55 -6.30
N THR A 316 -11.54 28.94 -5.84
CA THR A 316 -11.59 28.25 -4.54
C THR A 316 -11.50 26.74 -4.70
N ALA A 317 -11.25 26.25 -5.92
CA ALA A 317 -11.22 24.83 -6.20
C ALA A 317 -9.87 24.21 -5.82
N LEU A 318 -9.91 23.02 -5.25
CA LEU A 318 -8.75 22.15 -5.01
C LEU A 318 -8.30 21.39 -6.26
N GLY A 319 -8.98 21.57 -7.35
CA GLY A 319 -8.70 21.04 -8.67
C GLY A 319 -9.62 21.69 -9.69
N GLY A 320 -9.18 21.77 -10.92
CA GLY A 320 -9.95 22.37 -11.99
C GLY A 320 -9.69 21.71 -13.33
N THR A 321 -10.77 21.56 -14.10
CA THR A 321 -10.69 21.14 -15.50
C THR A 321 -11.51 22.13 -16.32
N THR A 322 -11.01 22.45 -17.52
CA THR A 322 -11.82 23.10 -18.52
C THR A 322 -12.23 22.08 -19.57
N SER A 323 -13.49 22.13 -20.01
CA SER A 323 -13.97 21.28 -21.08
C SER A 323 -14.64 22.12 -22.18
N LEU A 324 -14.36 21.74 -23.40
CA LEU A 324 -15.00 22.29 -24.58
C LEU A 324 -15.73 21.18 -25.29
N SER A 325 -17.05 21.31 -25.37
CA SER A 325 -17.91 20.43 -26.14
C SER A 325 -18.46 21.16 -27.37
N TYR A 326 -18.31 20.55 -28.54
CA TYR A 326 -19.00 20.99 -29.74
C TYR A 326 -19.59 19.78 -30.46
N GLY A 327 -20.74 19.98 -31.03
CA GLY A 327 -21.43 18.91 -31.72
C GLY A 327 -22.45 19.45 -32.71
N GLY A 328 -22.91 18.58 -33.56
CA GLY A 328 -23.95 18.86 -34.52
C GLY A 328 -24.97 17.75 -34.61
N SER A 329 -26.22 18.07 -34.83
CA SER A 329 -27.26 17.12 -35.10
C SER A 329 -27.82 17.34 -36.52
N PHE A 330 -28.01 16.23 -37.20
CA PHE A 330 -28.62 16.22 -38.53
C PHE A 330 -29.82 15.26 -38.55
N TYR A 331 -30.89 15.69 -39.12
CA TYR A 331 -32.05 14.86 -39.36
C TYR A 331 -32.35 14.82 -40.86
N ALA A 332 -32.49 13.63 -41.41
CA ALA A 332 -32.98 13.44 -42.78
C ALA A 332 -34.19 12.52 -42.73
N GLY A 333 -35.30 12.96 -43.31
CA GLY A 333 -36.52 12.17 -43.35
C GLY A 333 -37.38 12.57 -44.54
N ALA A 334 -38.19 11.63 -44.98
CA ALA A 334 -39.25 11.87 -45.99
C ALA A 334 -40.60 11.84 -45.26
N GLY A 335 -41.47 12.76 -45.58
CA GLY A 335 -42.77 12.84 -44.96
C GLY A 335 -43.85 13.38 -45.90
N VAL A 336 -45.09 13.21 -45.49
CA VAL A 336 -46.26 13.74 -46.17
C VAL A 336 -46.78 14.88 -45.34
N ASP A 337 -46.93 16.03 -45.98
CA ASP A 337 -47.58 17.20 -45.43
C ASP A 337 -48.97 17.31 -46.13
N ASP A 338 -50.00 17.03 -45.38
CA ASP A 338 -51.36 17.17 -45.87
C ASP A 338 -51.90 18.56 -45.51
N GLN A 339 -51.83 19.48 -46.50
CA GLN A 339 -52.31 20.84 -46.36
C GLN A 339 -53.80 20.95 -46.06
N SER A 340 -54.55 19.86 -46.23
CA SER A 340 -56.00 19.86 -45.99
C SER A 340 -56.43 19.52 -44.60
N SER A 341 -55.53 18.77 -43.86
CA SER A 341 -55.87 18.24 -42.53
C SER A 341 -55.02 18.79 -41.39
N SER A 342 -54.12 19.71 -41.64
CA SER A 342 -53.19 20.24 -40.60
C SER A 342 -52.32 19.20 -39.93
N THR A 343 -52.13 18.05 -40.54
CA THR A 343 -51.39 16.93 -39.99
C THR A 343 -50.11 16.69 -40.80
N SER A 344 -48.98 16.61 -40.15
CA SER A 344 -47.70 16.28 -40.79
C SER A 344 -47.07 15.07 -40.15
N GLY A 345 -46.50 14.18 -40.93
CA GLY A 345 -45.76 13.04 -40.45
C GLY A 345 -44.49 12.80 -41.26
N THR A 346 -43.37 12.65 -40.61
CA THR A 346 -42.09 12.31 -41.24
C THR A 346 -41.46 11.12 -40.61
N ILE A 347 -40.89 10.24 -41.42
CA ILE A 347 -40.06 9.11 -41.02
C ILE A 347 -38.66 9.37 -41.54
N GLY A 348 -37.65 9.27 -40.68
CA GLY A 348 -36.25 9.50 -41.08
C GLY A 348 -35.26 9.00 -40.06
N GLY A 349 -34.05 9.44 -40.22
CA GLY A 349 -32.95 9.14 -39.28
C GLY A 349 -32.40 10.42 -38.65
N SER A 350 -32.09 10.35 -37.38
CA SER A 350 -31.32 11.38 -36.68
C SER A 350 -29.88 10.93 -36.51
N PHE A 351 -28.97 11.86 -36.63
CA PHE A 351 -27.56 11.66 -36.49
C PHE A 351 -27.02 12.79 -35.62
N ASN A 352 -26.31 12.45 -34.56
CA ASN A 352 -25.67 13.42 -33.69
C ASN A 352 -24.19 13.03 -33.49
N TYR A 353 -23.35 14.04 -33.55
CA TYR A 353 -21.96 13.94 -33.24
C TYR A 353 -21.61 14.97 -32.18
N SER A 354 -20.91 14.58 -31.14
CA SER A 354 -20.27 15.51 -30.21
C SER A 354 -18.82 15.14 -29.97
N HIS A 355 -18.00 16.16 -29.84
CA HIS A 355 -16.61 16.04 -29.48
C HIS A 355 -16.35 16.89 -28.25
N ASP A 356 -15.83 16.24 -27.22
CA ASP A 356 -15.52 16.85 -25.95
C ASP A 356 -14.03 16.79 -25.70
N ASN A 357 -13.40 17.92 -25.42
CA ASN A 357 -12.03 18.03 -24.97
C ASN A 357 -12.01 18.60 -23.56
N SER A 358 -11.34 17.93 -22.64
CA SER A 358 -11.08 18.47 -21.32
C SER A 358 -9.59 18.50 -21.02
N LYS A 359 -9.17 19.54 -20.30
CA LYS A 359 -7.79 19.73 -19.85
C LYS A 359 -7.79 20.02 -18.35
N GLY A 360 -6.91 19.41 -17.60
CA GLY A 360 -6.65 19.79 -16.23
C GLY A 360 -5.95 21.14 -16.18
N LEU A 361 -6.43 22.00 -15.30
CA LEU A 361 -5.89 23.34 -15.09
C LEU A 361 -5.14 23.45 -13.77
N LEU A 362 -5.56 22.69 -12.77
CA LEU A 362 -5.06 22.75 -11.40
C LEU A 362 -5.22 21.40 -10.71
N THR A 363 -4.20 20.99 -9.96
CA THR A 363 -4.24 19.85 -9.03
C THR A 363 -3.22 20.05 -7.92
N PHE A 364 -3.26 19.19 -6.91
CA PHE A 364 -2.28 19.15 -5.82
C PHE A 364 -1.66 17.77 -5.74
N ALA A 365 -0.33 17.71 -5.68
CA ALA A 365 0.43 16.48 -5.45
C ALA A 365 1.79 16.85 -4.86
N ASP A 366 2.37 15.97 -4.08
CA ASP A 366 3.73 16.14 -3.56
C ASP A 366 4.74 15.79 -4.67
N LEU A 367 5.30 16.82 -5.32
CA LEU A 367 6.29 16.66 -6.40
C LEU A 367 7.73 16.67 -5.92
N ASN A 368 8.00 17.25 -4.76
CA ASN A 368 9.35 17.39 -4.24
C ASN A 368 9.69 16.34 -3.16
N GLY A 369 8.72 15.53 -2.72
CA GLY A 369 8.91 14.45 -1.76
C GLY A 369 9.00 14.89 -0.31
N ASP A 370 8.53 16.10 0.02
CA ASP A 370 8.57 16.63 1.39
C ASP A 370 7.35 16.26 2.23
N GLY A 371 6.40 15.51 1.66
CA GLY A 371 5.16 15.09 2.29
C GLY A 371 4.06 16.15 2.28
N LEU A 372 4.28 17.30 1.65
CA LEU A 372 3.32 18.38 1.55
C LEU A 372 2.74 18.48 0.12
N PRO A 373 1.45 18.78 -0.05
CA PRO A 373 0.85 18.85 -1.38
C PRO A 373 1.21 20.16 -2.09
N ASP A 374 2.08 20.08 -3.08
CA ASP A 374 2.43 21.17 -3.99
C ASP A 374 1.27 21.52 -4.92
N LYS A 375 1.14 22.80 -5.26
CA LYS A 375 0.15 23.26 -6.24
C LYS A 375 0.70 23.13 -7.65
N ILE A 376 0.06 22.30 -8.48
CA ILE A 376 0.43 22.10 -9.87
C ILE A 376 -0.63 22.76 -10.76
N TYR A 377 -0.22 23.58 -11.72
CA TYR A 377 -1.14 24.29 -12.59
C TYR A 377 -0.58 24.47 -13.99
N GLN A 378 -1.49 24.70 -14.94
CA GLN A 378 -1.14 24.98 -16.33
C GLN A 378 -1.34 26.48 -16.61
N ASP A 379 -0.33 27.10 -17.20
CA ASP A 379 -0.38 28.47 -17.65
C ASP A 379 0.38 28.63 -18.97
N GLY A 380 -0.19 29.38 -19.92
CA GLY A 380 0.45 29.71 -21.22
C GLY A 380 0.99 28.53 -22.02
N GLY A 381 0.38 27.32 -21.89
CA GLY A 381 0.85 26.10 -22.55
C GLY A 381 2.06 25.42 -21.89
N SER A 382 2.38 25.79 -20.66
CA SER A 382 3.41 25.18 -19.84
C SER A 382 2.80 24.74 -18.50
N VAL A 383 3.42 23.75 -17.87
CA VAL A 383 3.04 23.28 -16.53
C VAL A 383 4.02 23.86 -15.51
N TYR A 384 3.48 24.36 -14.42
CA TYR A 384 4.22 24.91 -13.30
C TYR A 384 3.77 24.23 -12.02
N TYR A 385 4.65 24.19 -11.02
CA TYR A 385 4.26 23.88 -9.66
C TYR A 385 4.78 24.93 -8.68
N ARG A 386 4.08 25.09 -7.57
CA ARG A 386 4.51 25.89 -6.43
C ARG A 386 4.67 24.97 -5.23
N PRO A 387 5.87 24.85 -4.68
CA PRO A 387 6.08 24.04 -3.48
C PRO A 387 5.28 24.62 -2.30
N GLN A 388 4.63 23.76 -1.54
CA GLN A 388 4.01 24.15 -0.29
C GLN A 388 5.09 24.43 0.75
N ILE A 389 4.93 25.51 1.49
CA ILE A 389 5.87 25.93 2.55
C ILE A 389 5.08 26.04 3.86
N CYS A 390 5.52 25.31 4.88
CA CYS A 390 5.04 25.47 6.23
C CYS A 390 5.97 26.43 6.99
N THR A 391 5.47 27.59 7.41
CA THR A 391 6.25 28.54 8.20
C THR A 391 6.24 28.14 9.68
N ASP A 392 7.18 28.70 10.46
CA ASP A 392 7.29 28.44 11.92
C ASP A 392 6.01 28.77 12.70
N GLU A 393 5.13 29.61 12.14
CA GLU A 393 3.81 29.92 12.68
C GLU A 393 2.73 28.89 12.32
N LYS A 394 3.10 27.75 11.75
CA LYS A 394 2.17 26.73 11.21
C LYS A 394 1.22 27.28 10.13
N LYS A 395 1.61 28.35 9.46
CA LYS A 395 0.86 28.95 8.38
C LYS A 395 1.29 28.33 7.05
N ILE A 396 0.32 27.79 6.32
CA ILE A 396 0.55 27.19 5.02
C ILE A 396 0.57 28.28 3.95
N THR A 397 1.62 28.31 3.16
CA THR A 397 1.79 29.18 1.98
C THR A 397 2.44 28.41 0.84
N TYR A 398 2.54 29.03 -0.33
CA TYR A 398 3.15 28.44 -1.49
C TYR A 398 4.29 29.33 -2.01
N GLY A 399 5.36 28.69 -2.43
CA GLY A 399 6.56 29.35 -2.94
C GLY A 399 6.41 29.90 -4.36
N GLU A 400 7.53 30.37 -4.91
CA GLU A 400 7.59 30.85 -6.29
C GLU A 400 7.33 29.73 -7.31
N PRO A 401 6.76 30.07 -8.49
CA PRO A 401 6.44 29.07 -9.50
C PRO A 401 7.69 28.49 -10.15
N ILE A 402 7.72 27.17 -10.22
CA ILE A 402 8.80 26.41 -10.88
C ILE A 402 8.21 25.74 -12.11
N LYS A 403 8.84 25.95 -13.27
CA LYS A 403 8.40 25.34 -14.53
C LYS A 403 8.78 23.87 -14.57
N VAL A 404 7.81 23.00 -14.86
CA VAL A 404 8.05 21.57 -15.11
C VAL A 404 8.50 21.41 -16.56
N ILE A 405 9.71 20.86 -16.75
CA ILE A 405 10.31 20.67 -18.07
C ILE A 405 9.79 19.37 -18.69
N GLY A 406 9.55 19.40 -20.00
CA GLY A 406 9.17 18.18 -20.75
C GLY A 406 7.68 17.95 -20.90
N ILE A 407 6.82 18.68 -20.17
CA ILE A 407 5.37 18.57 -20.29
C ILE A 407 4.72 19.92 -20.56
N SER A 408 3.69 19.91 -21.41
CA SER A 408 2.89 21.09 -21.73
C SER A 408 1.46 21.04 -21.13
N LYS A 409 1.10 19.90 -20.54
CA LYS A 409 -0.21 19.66 -19.91
C LYS A 409 -0.05 18.54 -18.89
N PHE A 410 -0.78 18.57 -17.80
CA PHE A 410 -0.73 17.55 -16.75
C PHE A 410 -2.01 16.68 -16.67
N SER A 411 -3.06 17.07 -17.36
CA SER A 411 -4.25 16.24 -17.56
C SER A 411 -4.91 16.64 -18.86
N ALA A 412 -5.24 15.66 -19.68
CA ALA A 412 -6.04 15.90 -20.88
C ALA A 412 -6.90 14.67 -21.14
N SER A 413 -8.17 14.89 -21.45
CA SER A 413 -9.03 13.85 -21.96
C SER A 413 -9.78 14.34 -23.19
N SER A 414 -9.98 13.44 -24.14
CA SER A 414 -10.75 13.70 -25.36
C SER A 414 -11.79 12.61 -25.51
N SER A 415 -13.03 12.98 -25.72
CA SER A 415 -14.09 12.03 -25.98
C SER A 415 -14.86 12.38 -27.27
N ASN A 416 -15.13 11.36 -28.06
CA ASN A 416 -15.99 11.46 -29.23
C ASN A 416 -17.25 10.65 -28.98
N THR A 417 -18.37 11.30 -29.04
CA THR A 417 -19.66 10.63 -28.94
C THR A 417 -20.37 10.67 -30.28
N PHE A 418 -20.75 9.54 -30.74
CA PHE A 418 -21.47 9.35 -31.97
C PHE A 418 -22.79 8.66 -31.65
N SER A 419 -23.90 9.28 -32.04
CA SER A 419 -25.20 8.68 -31.86
C SER A 419 -26.07 8.87 -33.09
N GLY A 420 -26.82 7.85 -33.45
CA GLY A 420 -27.73 7.90 -34.58
C GLY A 420 -28.76 6.78 -34.50
N GLY A 421 -29.91 7.01 -35.08
CA GLY A 421 -30.97 6.02 -35.10
C GLY A 421 -32.20 6.53 -35.87
N PRO A 422 -33.18 5.64 -36.08
CA PRO A 422 -34.44 6.01 -36.70
C PRO A 422 -35.20 7.01 -35.83
N ALA A 423 -35.85 7.96 -36.50
CA ALA A 423 -36.68 8.96 -35.83
C ALA A 423 -37.99 9.13 -36.59
N ILE A 424 -39.10 9.23 -35.88
CA ILE A 424 -40.41 9.50 -36.37
C ILE A 424 -40.88 10.84 -35.77
N LYS A 425 -41.29 11.76 -36.59
CA LYS A 425 -41.93 12.99 -36.15
C LYS A 425 -43.38 13.00 -36.65
N ALA A 426 -44.29 13.27 -35.75
CA ALA A 426 -45.71 13.46 -36.06
C ALA A 426 -46.21 14.69 -35.31
N GLY A 427 -46.99 15.53 -35.96
CA GLY A 427 -47.53 16.75 -35.36
C GLY A 427 -48.84 17.19 -35.90
N TRP A 428 -49.58 17.98 -35.15
CA TRP A 428 -50.83 18.63 -35.53
C TRP A 428 -50.76 20.10 -35.13
N GLN A 429 -50.96 20.95 -36.06
CA GLN A 429 -50.90 22.43 -36.12
C GLN A 429 -50.03 23.20 -35.08
N TYR A 430 -49.96 22.76 -33.80
CA TYR A 430 -49.21 23.41 -32.73
C TYR A 430 -48.48 22.42 -31.79
N ILE A 431 -48.62 21.11 -32.03
CA ILE A 431 -48.02 20.07 -31.19
C ILE A 431 -47.23 19.12 -32.08
N MET A 432 -45.94 19.01 -31.85
CA MET A 432 -45.07 18.06 -32.56
C MET A 432 -44.47 17.07 -31.55
N ALA A 433 -44.69 15.81 -31.77
CA ALA A 433 -44.03 14.74 -31.01
C ALA A 433 -42.93 14.10 -31.85
N THR A 434 -41.79 13.88 -31.25
CA THR A 434 -40.66 13.20 -31.88
C THR A 434 -40.32 11.99 -31.05
N VAL A 435 -40.32 10.82 -31.68
CA VAL A 435 -39.80 9.57 -31.09
C VAL A 435 -38.55 9.18 -31.87
N ALA A 436 -37.43 9.10 -31.20
CA ALA A 436 -36.18 8.71 -31.81
C ALA A 436 -35.48 7.67 -30.91
N THR A 437 -34.89 6.66 -31.49
CA THR A 437 -33.99 5.75 -30.83
C THR A 437 -32.58 6.04 -31.33
N SER A 438 -31.61 6.05 -30.43
CA SER A 438 -30.20 6.24 -30.81
C SER A 438 -29.29 5.28 -30.09
N THR A 439 -28.26 4.86 -30.78
CA THR A 439 -27.11 4.18 -30.18
C THR A 439 -25.95 5.15 -30.10
N SER A 440 -25.25 5.19 -28.96
CA SER A 440 -24.10 6.06 -28.76
C SER A 440 -22.83 5.24 -28.48
N ARG A 441 -21.71 5.70 -29.01
CA ARG A 441 -20.37 5.19 -28.67
C ARG A 441 -19.50 6.35 -28.23
N THR A 442 -18.99 6.25 -27.01
CA THR A 442 -18.05 7.24 -26.45
C THR A 442 -16.70 6.59 -26.24
N THR A 443 -15.63 7.25 -26.66
CA THR A 443 -14.26 6.82 -26.40
C THR A 443 -13.54 7.97 -25.71
N THR A 444 -13.04 7.71 -24.50
CA THR A 444 -12.25 8.67 -23.71
C THR A 444 -10.82 8.19 -23.59
N LYS A 445 -9.87 9.10 -23.79
CA LYS A 445 -8.42 8.84 -23.61
C LYS A 445 -7.87 9.83 -22.61
N THR A 446 -7.22 9.35 -21.58
CA THR A 446 -6.44 10.14 -20.62
C THR A 446 -4.97 10.01 -20.95
N SER A 447 -4.25 11.11 -21.05
CA SER A 447 -2.87 11.14 -21.55
C SER A 447 -1.83 11.45 -20.49
N VAL A 448 -2.22 11.96 -19.32
CA VAL A 448 -1.27 12.29 -18.25
C VAL A 448 -1.87 11.94 -16.89
N TYR A 449 -1.09 11.31 -16.02
CA TYR A 449 -1.47 11.07 -14.63
C TYR A 449 -0.25 11.10 -13.71
N PHE A 450 -0.49 11.17 -12.41
CA PHE A 450 0.54 11.23 -11.37
C PHE A 450 0.57 9.92 -10.60
N SER A 451 1.73 9.30 -10.49
CA SER A 451 1.93 8.07 -9.71
C SER A 451 3.43 7.85 -9.48
N ASP A 452 3.78 7.31 -8.34
CA ASP A 452 5.13 6.79 -8.11
C ASP A 452 5.28 5.46 -8.87
N LEU A 453 5.91 5.49 -10.05
CA LEU A 453 6.08 4.31 -10.91
C LEU A 453 7.37 3.55 -10.63
N ASN A 454 8.39 4.23 -10.15
CA ASN A 454 9.69 3.63 -9.91
C ASN A 454 9.86 3.15 -8.45
N GLY A 455 8.94 3.53 -7.55
CA GLY A 455 8.94 3.13 -6.14
C GLY A 455 9.97 3.87 -5.29
N ASP A 456 10.35 5.09 -5.68
CA ASP A 456 11.31 5.91 -4.93
C ASP A 456 10.65 6.83 -3.89
N GLY A 457 9.33 6.82 -3.80
CA GLY A 457 8.55 7.65 -2.90
C GLY A 457 8.20 9.03 -3.43
N LEU A 458 8.66 9.39 -4.63
CA LEU A 458 8.30 10.62 -5.32
C LEU A 458 7.18 10.39 -6.32
N VAL A 459 6.40 11.41 -6.60
CA VAL A 459 5.33 11.33 -7.60
C VAL A 459 5.91 11.56 -8.99
N ASP A 460 5.86 10.54 -9.85
CA ASP A 460 6.21 10.64 -11.25
C ASP A 460 5.07 11.23 -12.07
N ILE A 461 5.41 11.95 -13.13
CA ILE A 461 4.45 12.44 -14.12
C ILE A 461 4.51 11.52 -15.33
N VAL A 462 3.42 10.80 -15.57
CA VAL A 462 3.29 9.84 -16.65
C VAL A 462 2.52 10.45 -17.79
N ALA A 463 3.13 10.53 -19.00
CA ALA A 463 2.56 11.16 -20.19
C ALA A 463 2.64 10.26 -21.42
#